data_54885252a8e5b2ec23b5910c6bab20cc
#
_entry.id   54885252a8e5b2ec23b5910c6bab20cc
#
_cell.length_a   1.000
_cell.length_b   1.000
_cell.length_c   1.000
_cell.angle_alpha   90.00
_cell.angle_beta   90.00
_cell.angle_gamma   90.00
#
_symmetry.space_group_name_H-M   'P 1'
#
loop_
_entity.id
_entity.type
_entity.pdbx_description
1 polymer ?
#
loop_
_entity_poly.entity_id
_entity_poly.type
_entity_poly.pdbx_seq_one_letter_code
_entity_poly.pdbx_strand_id
1 'polypeptide(L)'
;MKQFLVIAAVCSSFFVHAQVKQGRIVYERTLQLPTRIFNADPAIASQIPKSRTDQFELLFGNNQSLWQFLPNATNEDPGTFSGNGVVLRFGGTNDISYYNFDKSTRTDQREIMDRSFVVSDSIQKGQWKLTNETKSILNYTTHKAIGQRISNRTQMTMENGEMKRQVIPDTSAMIAWFTTDIPIAIGPEIQGQLPGAILELEVNKGQTVYKAIEISPKVNLAKIKEPNDGKKVTAAEFTKEREKLMEEMRRNMPNGGNGNRIRIQQ
;
A
#
# COMPACT_ATOMS: atom_id res chain seq x y z
N MET A 1 -49.02 -38.44 -44.22
CA MET A 1 -47.60 -38.09 -43.97
C MET A 1 -47.58 -36.98 -42.95
N LYS A 2 -47.24 -37.31 -41.68
CA LYS A 2 -47.17 -36.37 -40.57
C LYS A 2 -45.70 -36.03 -40.36
N GLN A 3 -45.30 -34.76 -40.69
CA GLN A 3 -43.97 -34.26 -40.39
C GLN A 3 -43.86 -33.89 -38.94
N PHE A 4 -43.03 -34.57 -38.19
CA PHE A 4 -42.61 -34.18 -36.83
C PHE A 4 -41.49 -33.16 -36.91
N LEU A 5 -41.78 -31.96 -36.53
CA LEU A 5 -40.81 -30.85 -36.41
C LEU A 5 -40.18 -30.96 -35.03
N VAL A 6 -38.95 -31.49 -34.94
CA VAL A 6 -38.16 -31.54 -33.69
C VAL A 6 -37.46 -30.20 -33.55
N ILE A 7 -37.95 -29.37 -32.64
CA ILE A 7 -37.30 -28.14 -32.19
C ILE A 7 -36.22 -28.54 -31.16
N ALA A 8 -34.97 -28.55 -31.56
CA ALA A 8 -33.84 -28.68 -30.66
C ALA A 8 -33.59 -27.35 -29.96
N ALA A 9 -34.05 -27.23 -28.72
CA ALA A 9 -33.73 -26.08 -27.85
C ALA A 9 -32.26 -26.21 -27.43
N VAL A 10 -31.38 -25.40 -28.03
CA VAL A 10 -30.00 -25.23 -27.62
C VAL A 10 -30.00 -24.38 -26.33
N CYS A 11 -29.96 -25.03 -25.19
CA CYS A 11 -29.68 -24.39 -23.91
C CYS A 11 -28.21 -23.93 -23.88
N SER A 12 -27.94 -22.71 -24.36
CA SER A 12 -26.69 -22.02 -24.09
C SER A 12 -26.62 -21.69 -22.62
N SER A 13 -25.86 -22.48 -21.87
CA SER A 13 -25.54 -22.23 -20.47
C SER A 13 -24.65 -20.99 -20.41
N PHE A 14 -25.23 -19.81 -20.23
CA PHE A 14 -24.50 -18.62 -19.85
C PHE A 14 -23.96 -18.85 -18.44
N PHE A 15 -22.66 -19.11 -18.34
CA PHE A 15 -21.97 -19.02 -17.06
C PHE A 15 -21.99 -17.56 -16.60
N VAL A 16 -23.03 -17.20 -15.86
CA VAL A 16 -23.08 -15.92 -15.15
C VAL A 16 -22.02 -16.00 -14.05
N HIS A 17 -20.84 -15.49 -14.31
CA HIS A 17 -19.87 -15.25 -13.24
C HIS A 17 -20.49 -14.21 -12.31
N ALA A 18 -20.91 -14.62 -11.12
CA ALA A 18 -21.41 -13.69 -10.11
C ALA A 18 -20.26 -12.73 -9.76
N GLN A 19 -20.42 -11.47 -10.11
CA GLN A 19 -19.43 -10.43 -9.79
C GLN A 19 -19.27 -10.33 -8.28
N VAL A 20 -18.04 -10.39 -7.80
CA VAL A 20 -17.70 -10.27 -6.39
C VAL A 20 -17.82 -8.80 -5.98
N LYS A 21 -18.92 -8.44 -5.31
CA LYS A 21 -19.21 -7.07 -4.88
C LYS A 21 -18.75 -6.76 -3.45
N GLN A 22 -18.33 -7.76 -2.70
CA GLN A 22 -17.82 -7.65 -1.34
C GLN A 22 -16.84 -8.78 -1.06
N GLY A 23 -15.92 -8.56 -0.15
CA GLY A 23 -14.94 -9.58 0.20
C GLY A 23 -13.76 -9.06 0.98
N ARG A 24 -12.76 -9.93 1.07
CA ARG A 24 -11.47 -9.70 1.69
C ARG A 24 -10.38 -10.16 0.74
N ILE A 25 -9.35 -9.35 0.57
CA ILE A 25 -8.13 -9.74 -0.14
C ILE A 25 -6.97 -9.59 0.82
N VAL A 26 -6.12 -10.61 0.93
CA VAL A 26 -4.84 -10.54 1.64
C VAL A 26 -3.74 -10.30 0.64
N TYR A 27 -2.90 -9.32 0.92
CA TYR A 27 -1.73 -9.02 0.12
C TYR A 27 -0.46 -9.29 0.91
N GLU A 28 0.53 -9.82 0.22
CA GLU A 28 1.90 -9.83 0.65
C GLU A 28 2.63 -8.65 0.02
N ARG A 29 3.29 -7.83 0.84
CA ARG A 29 4.18 -6.77 0.38
C ARG A 29 5.62 -7.21 0.55
N THR A 30 6.39 -7.22 -0.53
CA THR A 30 7.84 -7.36 -0.50
C THR A 30 8.48 -5.99 -0.73
N LEU A 31 9.29 -5.54 0.22
CA LEU A 31 10.05 -4.29 0.15
C LEU A 31 11.54 -4.61 0.04
N GLN A 32 12.21 -4.11 -1.00
CA GLN A 32 13.66 -4.18 -1.14
C GLN A 32 14.31 -3.12 -0.25
N LEU A 33 15.15 -3.55 0.67
CA LEU A 33 15.84 -2.64 1.56
C LEU A 33 17.11 -2.08 0.89
N PRO A 34 17.45 -0.79 1.10
CA PRO A 34 18.65 -0.22 0.53
C PRO A 34 19.89 -0.91 1.09
N THR A 35 20.73 -1.43 0.21
CA THR A 35 21.99 -2.11 0.59
C THR A 35 23.04 -1.15 1.15
N ARG A 36 22.88 0.15 0.94
CA ARG A 36 23.78 1.17 1.47
C ARG A 36 23.08 1.90 2.61
N ILE A 37 23.30 1.43 3.83
CA ILE A 37 23.00 2.21 5.03
C ILE A 37 24.20 3.11 5.25
N PHE A 38 23.97 4.42 5.23
CA PHE A 38 25.02 5.43 5.42
C PHE A 38 25.85 5.12 6.66
N ASN A 39 27.16 4.94 6.48
CA ASN A 39 28.17 4.71 7.54
C ASN A 39 28.00 3.45 8.41
N ALA A 40 27.28 2.43 7.96
CA ALA A 40 27.31 1.15 8.65
C ALA A 40 28.61 0.42 8.33
N ASP A 41 29.23 -0.17 9.36
CA ASP A 41 30.34 -1.11 9.23
C ASP A 41 29.94 -2.18 8.18
N PRO A 42 30.81 -2.53 7.21
CA PRO A 42 30.53 -3.56 6.23
C PRO A 42 30.08 -4.90 6.85
N ALA A 43 30.55 -5.23 8.05
CA ALA A 43 30.16 -6.41 8.80
C ALA A 43 28.69 -6.31 9.26
N ILE A 44 28.22 -5.13 9.63
CA ILE A 44 26.81 -4.88 10.02
C ILE A 44 25.93 -4.85 8.76
N ALA A 45 26.39 -4.19 7.69
CA ALA A 45 25.65 -4.10 6.43
C ALA A 45 25.37 -5.47 5.80
N SER A 46 26.28 -6.45 5.96
CA SER A 46 26.10 -7.81 5.46
C SER A 46 25.01 -8.61 6.20
N GLN A 47 24.63 -8.19 7.41
CA GLN A 47 23.67 -8.88 8.28
C GLN A 47 22.23 -8.33 8.13
N ILE A 48 22.08 -7.20 7.42
CA ILE A 48 20.75 -6.62 7.18
C ILE A 48 20.07 -7.39 6.07
N PRO A 49 18.81 -7.81 6.26
CA PRO A 49 18.05 -8.46 5.20
C PRO A 49 17.99 -7.58 3.95
N LYS A 50 18.13 -8.18 2.78
CA LYS A 50 18.01 -7.46 1.49
C LYS A 50 16.58 -7.09 1.17
N SER A 51 15.62 -7.79 1.76
CA SER A 51 14.19 -7.55 1.59
C SER A 51 13.44 -7.85 2.87
N ARG A 52 12.25 -7.26 2.97
CA ARG A 52 11.29 -7.51 4.03
C ARG A 52 9.95 -7.85 3.42
N THR A 53 9.24 -8.77 4.07
CA THR A 53 7.90 -9.19 3.68
C THR A 53 6.91 -8.89 4.80
N ASP A 54 5.80 -8.22 4.46
CA ASP A 54 4.69 -7.89 5.36
C ASP A 54 3.38 -8.32 4.74
N GLN A 55 2.35 -8.50 5.56
CA GLN A 55 1.00 -8.77 5.06
C GLN A 55 0.03 -7.63 5.38
N PHE A 56 -0.90 -7.44 4.47
CA PHE A 56 -1.98 -6.47 4.59
C PHE A 56 -3.30 -7.11 4.21
N GLU A 57 -4.39 -6.62 4.78
CA GLU A 57 -5.72 -6.98 4.33
C GLU A 57 -6.47 -5.78 3.76
N LEU A 58 -7.24 -6.07 2.71
CA LEU A 58 -8.19 -5.16 2.11
C LEU A 58 -9.59 -5.75 2.29
N LEU A 59 -10.42 -5.09 3.09
CA LEU A 59 -11.84 -5.41 3.23
C LEU A 59 -12.63 -4.48 2.30
N PHE A 60 -13.61 -5.01 1.58
CA PHE A 60 -14.42 -4.21 0.67
C PHE A 60 -15.88 -4.66 0.62
N GLY A 61 -16.78 -3.73 0.38
CA GLY A 61 -18.21 -3.91 0.23
C GLY A 61 -18.97 -2.59 0.37
N ASN A 62 -20.21 -2.52 -0.12
CA ASN A 62 -21.05 -1.31 -0.06
C ASN A 62 -20.36 -0.06 -0.61
N ASN A 63 -19.61 -0.17 -1.72
CA ASN A 63 -18.82 0.91 -2.31
C ASN A 63 -17.82 1.57 -1.35
N GLN A 64 -17.31 0.79 -0.39
CA GLN A 64 -16.32 1.21 0.59
C GLN A 64 -15.22 0.17 0.68
N SER A 65 -14.05 0.57 1.13
CA SER A 65 -12.96 -0.34 1.46
C SER A 65 -12.15 0.12 2.66
N LEU A 66 -11.50 -0.85 3.32
CA LEU A 66 -10.58 -0.62 4.42
C LEU A 66 -9.30 -1.39 4.13
N TRP A 67 -8.18 -0.69 4.11
CA TRP A 67 -6.83 -1.24 3.98
C TRP A 67 -6.11 -1.10 5.30
N GLN A 68 -5.54 -2.19 5.80
CA GLN A 68 -4.79 -2.20 7.05
C GLN A 68 -3.71 -3.27 7.07
N PHE A 69 -2.74 -3.10 7.95
CA PHE A 69 -1.72 -4.09 8.22
C PHE A 69 -2.34 -5.35 8.85
N LEU A 70 -1.87 -6.53 8.42
CA LEU A 70 -2.26 -7.82 8.97
C LEU A 70 -1.07 -8.40 9.75
N PRO A 71 -1.12 -8.41 11.09
CA PRO A 71 -0.04 -8.99 11.89
C PRO A 71 0.15 -10.47 11.59
N ASN A 72 1.38 -10.88 11.32
CA ASN A 72 1.75 -12.28 11.19
C ASN A 72 2.09 -12.85 12.56
N ALA A 73 1.81 -14.14 12.77
CA ALA A 73 2.12 -14.85 14.01
C ALA A 73 3.63 -14.89 14.34
N THR A 74 4.49 -14.61 13.36
CA THR A 74 5.95 -14.64 13.48
C THR A 74 6.57 -13.27 13.78
N ASN A 75 5.83 -12.17 13.68
CA ASN A 75 6.32 -10.83 13.94
C ASN A 75 5.91 -10.39 15.35
N GLU A 76 6.82 -10.55 16.31
CA GLU A 76 6.62 -10.14 17.71
C GLU A 76 6.42 -8.61 17.86
N ASP A 77 6.99 -7.81 16.95
CA ASP A 77 6.80 -6.36 16.89
C ASP A 77 6.60 -5.91 15.43
N PRO A 78 5.33 -5.66 15.01
CA PRO A 78 5.03 -5.23 13.67
C PRO A 78 5.82 -3.95 13.32
N GLY A 79 6.54 -3.98 12.21
CA GLY A 79 7.33 -2.83 11.78
C GLY A 79 8.72 -2.75 12.38
N THR A 80 9.15 -3.70 13.20
CA THR A 80 10.50 -3.70 13.77
C THR A 80 11.29 -4.91 13.24
N PHE A 81 12.52 -4.67 12.79
CA PHE A 81 13.53 -5.68 12.59
C PHE A 81 14.57 -5.52 13.69
N SER A 82 14.83 -6.58 14.45
CA SER A 82 15.87 -6.61 15.47
C SER A 82 16.83 -7.77 15.19
N GLY A 83 18.11 -7.47 15.03
CA GLY A 83 19.15 -8.48 14.83
C GLY A 83 20.53 -7.90 15.09
N ASN A 84 21.40 -8.65 15.82
CA ASN A 84 22.78 -8.32 16.09
C ASN A 84 23.03 -6.88 16.59
N GLY A 85 22.16 -6.38 17.48
CA GLY A 85 22.27 -5.03 18.04
C GLY A 85 21.75 -3.91 17.13
N VAL A 86 21.24 -4.24 15.94
CA VAL A 86 20.59 -3.29 15.03
C VAL A 86 19.07 -3.41 15.18
N VAL A 87 18.39 -2.30 15.46
CA VAL A 87 16.94 -2.22 15.48
C VAL A 87 16.49 -1.27 14.38
N LEU A 88 15.82 -1.82 13.37
CA LEU A 88 15.21 -1.04 12.29
C LEU A 88 13.71 -0.97 12.54
N ARG A 89 13.15 0.23 12.67
CA ARG A 89 11.71 0.46 12.78
C ARG A 89 11.18 1.02 11.47
N PHE A 90 10.19 0.33 10.92
CA PHE A 90 9.46 0.75 9.73
C PHE A 90 8.11 1.30 10.19
N GLY A 91 7.77 2.51 9.81
CA GLY A 91 6.49 3.13 10.14
C GLY A 91 5.30 2.51 9.41
N GLY A 92 4.10 2.88 9.83
CA GLY A 92 2.87 2.59 9.08
C GLY A 92 2.19 1.26 9.42
N THR A 93 2.61 0.55 10.47
CA THR A 93 1.96 -0.71 10.88
C THR A 93 0.58 -0.49 11.51
N ASN A 94 0.32 0.68 12.09
CA ASN A 94 -0.97 1.06 12.64
C ASN A 94 -1.77 1.96 11.69
N ASP A 95 -1.25 2.17 10.48
CA ASP A 95 -1.91 2.99 9.48
C ASP A 95 -3.11 2.25 8.89
N ILE A 96 -4.25 2.96 8.83
CA ILE A 96 -5.49 2.48 8.24
C ILE A 96 -5.85 3.44 7.11
N SER A 97 -6.26 2.92 5.96
CA SER A 97 -6.79 3.74 4.87
C SER A 97 -8.21 3.28 4.52
N TYR A 98 -9.16 4.17 4.69
CA TYR A 98 -10.56 3.97 4.34
C TYR A 98 -10.92 4.76 3.10
N TYR A 99 -11.68 4.14 2.20
CA TYR A 99 -12.17 4.76 0.98
C TYR A 99 -13.68 4.64 0.90
N ASN A 100 -14.33 5.74 0.53
CA ASN A 100 -15.74 5.78 0.19
C ASN A 100 -15.86 6.21 -1.28
N PHE A 101 -16.18 5.26 -2.15
CA PHE A 101 -16.23 5.51 -3.60
C PHE A 101 -17.43 6.33 -4.02
N ASP A 102 -18.56 6.27 -3.28
CA ASP A 102 -19.76 7.08 -3.56
C ASP A 102 -19.47 8.56 -3.30
N LYS A 103 -18.71 8.86 -2.24
CA LYS A 103 -18.34 10.24 -1.88
C LYS A 103 -17.04 10.68 -2.53
N SER A 104 -16.32 9.78 -3.21
CA SER A 104 -14.97 10.02 -3.74
C SER A 104 -14.00 10.55 -2.67
N THR A 105 -14.10 10.04 -1.44
CA THR A 105 -13.28 10.44 -0.29
C THR A 105 -12.38 9.32 0.18
N ARG A 106 -11.22 9.72 0.70
CA ARG A 106 -10.26 8.88 1.40
C ARG A 106 -10.05 9.45 2.80
N THR A 107 -10.04 8.60 3.81
CA THR A 107 -9.71 8.95 5.19
C THR A 107 -8.62 8.00 5.68
N ASP A 108 -7.48 8.56 6.03
CA ASP A 108 -6.34 7.81 6.57
C ASP A 108 -6.20 8.05 8.06
N GLN A 109 -6.08 7.00 8.85
CA GLN A 109 -5.52 7.10 10.19
C GLN A 109 -4.02 6.86 10.10
N ARG A 110 -3.25 7.80 10.62
CA ARG A 110 -1.79 7.80 10.59
C ARG A 110 -1.25 7.98 11.99
N GLU A 111 -0.25 7.20 12.34
CA GLU A 111 0.45 7.35 13.61
C GLU A 111 1.87 7.89 13.38
N ILE A 112 2.21 8.99 14.07
CA ILE A 112 3.55 9.52 14.11
C ILE A 112 3.99 9.61 15.57
N MET A 113 4.96 8.78 15.95
CA MET A 113 5.34 8.59 17.36
C MET A 113 4.11 8.14 18.17
N ASP A 114 3.73 8.86 19.21
CA ASP A 114 2.59 8.54 20.08
C ASP A 114 1.35 9.40 19.75
N ARG A 115 1.28 9.97 18.52
CA ARG A 115 0.19 10.85 18.09
C ARG A 115 -0.54 10.26 16.91
N SER A 116 -1.86 10.11 17.05
CA SER A 116 -2.75 9.68 15.98
C SER A 116 -3.37 10.86 15.25
N PHE A 117 -3.44 10.77 13.94
CA PHE A 117 -4.04 11.75 13.03
C PHE A 117 -5.06 11.07 12.14
N VAL A 118 -6.18 11.75 11.91
CA VAL A 118 -7.18 11.38 10.91
C VAL A 118 -7.08 12.39 9.77
N VAL A 119 -6.58 11.92 8.64
CA VAL A 119 -6.30 12.76 7.45
C VAL A 119 -7.37 12.49 6.42
N SER A 120 -8.18 13.51 6.09
CA SER A 120 -9.19 13.40 5.05
C SER A 120 -8.73 14.07 3.76
N ASP A 121 -8.96 13.40 2.64
CA ASP A 121 -8.62 13.86 1.30
C ASP A 121 -9.63 13.32 0.27
N SER A 122 -9.56 13.79 -0.95
CA SER A 122 -10.26 13.22 -2.09
C SER A 122 -9.50 12.01 -2.66
N ILE A 123 -10.23 11.10 -3.31
CA ILE A 123 -9.59 10.01 -4.08
C ILE A 123 -8.86 10.64 -5.27
N GLN A 124 -7.55 10.46 -5.31
CA GLN A 124 -6.69 11.00 -6.36
C GLN A 124 -6.87 10.20 -7.66
N LYS A 125 -6.98 10.91 -8.77
CA LYS A 125 -6.98 10.28 -10.10
C LYS A 125 -5.56 10.05 -10.56
N GLY A 126 -5.29 8.86 -11.08
CA GLY A 126 -4.01 8.51 -11.70
C GLY A 126 -4.12 8.48 -13.23
N GLN A 127 -2.99 8.68 -13.89
CA GLN A 127 -2.88 8.46 -15.33
C GLN A 127 -2.33 7.05 -15.58
N TRP A 128 -3.15 6.20 -16.22
CA TRP A 128 -2.81 4.82 -16.51
C TRP A 128 -2.88 4.53 -18.00
N LYS A 129 -1.86 3.87 -18.52
CA LYS A 129 -1.84 3.30 -19.86
C LYS A 129 -2.18 1.81 -19.76
N LEU A 130 -3.32 1.42 -20.28
CA LEU A 130 -3.69 0.00 -20.39
C LEU A 130 -2.89 -0.65 -21.50
N THR A 131 -2.49 -1.91 -21.30
CA THR A 131 -1.80 -2.71 -22.30
C THR A 131 -2.66 -3.93 -22.68
N ASN A 132 -2.24 -4.67 -23.72
CA ASN A 132 -2.92 -5.91 -24.12
C ASN A 132 -2.39 -7.14 -23.36
N GLU A 133 -1.46 -6.95 -22.43
CA GLU A 133 -0.87 -8.04 -21.68
C GLU A 133 -1.85 -8.54 -20.61
N THR A 134 -1.95 -9.85 -20.50
CA THR A 134 -2.76 -10.54 -19.50
C THR A 134 -1.96 -11.62 -18.79
N LYS A 135 -2.31 -11.91 -17.55
CA LYS A 135 -1.84 -13.08 -16.80
C LYS A 135 -2.91 -13.55 -15.80
N SER A 136 -2.77 -14.76 -15.30
CA SER A 136 -3.65 -15.27 -14.26
C SER A 136 -3.03 -15.07 -12.88
N ILE A 137 -3.80 -14.52 -11.93
CA ILE A 137 -3.45 -14.39 -10.51
C ILE A 137 -4.62 -14.93 -9.69
N LEU A 138 -4.39 -15.95 -8.86
CA LEU A 138 -5.42 -16.60 -8.02
C LEU A 138 -6.68 -16.99 -8.82
N ASN A 139 -6.50 -17.53 -10.05
CA ASN A 139 -7.55 -17.90 -11.00
C ASN A 139 -8.37 -16.74 -11.59
N TYR A 140 -7.97 -15.48 -11.36
CA TYR A 140 -8.55 -14.32 -12.03
C TYR A 140 -7.70 -13.93 -13.24
N THR A 141 -8.35 -13.65 -14.35
CA THR A 141 -7.67 -13.03 -15.50
C THR A 141 -7.39 -11.57 -15.17
N THR A 142 -6.13 -11.17 -15.25
CA THR A 142 -5.70 -9.79 -14.96
C THR A 142 -5.15 -9.12 -16.21
N HIS A 143 -5.36 -7.81 -16.28
CA HIS A 143 -4.87 -6.92 -17.34
C HIS A 143 -3.80 -6.00 -16.77
N LYS A 144 -2.76 -5.74 -17.56
CA LYS A 144 -1.66 -4.88 -17.17
C LYS A 144 -1.98 -3.41 -17.45
N ALA A 145 -1.72 -2.58 -16.46
CA ALA A 145 -1.73 -1.12 -16.58
C ALA A 145 -0.38 -0.56 -16.11
N ILE A 146 0.11 0.46 -16.81
CA ILE A 146 1.36 1.17 -16.49
C ILE A 146 1.00 2.58 -16.09
N GLY A 147 1.46 3.01 -14.93
CA GLY A 147 1.22 4.34 -14.39
C GLY A 147 2.48 4.96 -13.79
N GLN A 148 2.32 6.15 -13.26
CA GLN A 148 3.36 6.87 -12.55
C GLN A 148 2.78 7.50 -11.29
N ARG A 149 3.57 7.47 -10.21
CA ARG A 149 3.30 8.19 -8.99
C ARG A 149 4.32 9.32 -8.86
N ILE A 150 3.83 10.53 -8.76
CA ILE A 150 4.65 11.68 -8.43
C ILE A 150 4.60 11.87 -6.91
N SER A 151 5.74 11.89 -6.28
CA SER A 151 5.92 12.11 -4.85
C SER A 151 7.04 13.12 -4.62
N ASN A 152 7.21 13.55 -3.38
CA ASN A 152 8.32 14.41 -3.01
C ASN A 152 9.34 13.59 -2.21
N ARG A 153 10.59 13.60 -2.66
CA ARG A 153 11.71 12.99 -1.97
C ARG A 153 12.57 14.06 -1.31
N THR A 154 12.94 13.81 -0.05
CA THR A 154 13.92 14.66 0.63
C THR A 154 15.33 14.20 0.27
N GLN A 155 16.12 15.07 -0.30
CA GLN A 155 17.54 14.87 -0.54
C GLN A 155 18.36 15.71 0.45
N MET A 156 19.34 15.08 1.06
CA MET A 156 20.34 15.75 1.89
C MET A 156 21.61 15.98 1.06
N THR A 157 22.04 17.22 0.95
CA THR A 157 23.30 17.59 0.30
C THR A 157 24.21 18.28 1.31
N MET A 158 25.52 18.02 1.21
CA MET A 158 26.50 18.74 2.04
C MET A 158 27.12 19.83 1.17
N GLU A 159 26.89 21.09 1.54
CA GLU A 159 27.47 22.27 0.89
C GLU A 159 28.22 23.08 1.94
N ASN A 160 29.49 23.35 1.70
CA ASN A 160 30.37 24.14 2.59
C ASN A 160 30.44 23.59 4.04
N GLY A 161 30.31 22.27 4.24
CA GLY A 161 30.30 21.65 5.57
C GLY A 161 28.94 21.70 6.27
N GLU A 162 27.92 22.31 5.69
CA GLU A 162 26.57 22.34 6.20
C GLU A 162 25.66 21.35 5.46
N MET A 163 24.84 20.61 6.21
CA MET A 163 23.88 19.69 5.65
C MET A 163 22.60 20.43 5.25
N LYS A 164 22.39 20.58 3.94
CA LYS A 164 21.17 21.18 3.39
C LYS A 164 20.15 20.13 3.01
N ARG A 165 18.90 20.38 3.37
CA ARG A 165 17.75 19.57 3.00
C ARG A 165 17.03 20.22 1.83
N GLN A 166 16.86 19.46 0.75
CA GLN A 166 16.10 19.87 -0.42
C GLN A 166 14.97 18.86 -0.68
N VAL A 167 13.76 19.36 -0.90
CA VAL A 167 12.63 18.54 -1.35
C VAL A 167 12.59 18.59 -2.87
N ILE A 168 12.75 17.43 -3.50
CA ILE A 168 12.75 17.32 -4.96
C ILE A 168 11.59 16.41 -5.39
N PRO A 169 10.92 16.71 -6.52
CA PRO A 169 9.96 15.79 -7.10
C PRO A 169 10.63 14.46 -7.45
N ASP A 170 9.95 13.37 -7.13
CA ASP A 170 10.38 12.02 -7.46
C ASP A 170 9.24 11.30 -8.19
N THR A 171 9.56 10.66 -9.30
CA THR A 171 8.58 9.95 -10.12
C THR A 171 8.89 8.47 -10.08
N SER A 172 7.98 7.70 -9.51
CA SER A 172 8.07 6.24 -9.45
C SER A 172 7.18 5.60 -10.50
N ALA A 173 7.75 4.74 -11.34
CA ALA A 173 6.98 3.92 -12.25
C ALA A 173 6.15 2.90 -11.47
N MET A 174 4.92 2.66 -11.91
CA MET A 174 4.01 1.66 -11.36
C MET A 174 3.53 0.71 -12.44
N ILE A 175 3.48 -0.58 -12.12
CA ILE A 175 2.85 -1.61 -12.96
C ILE A 175 1.77 -2.27 -12.10
N ALA A 176 0.51 -2.18 -12.55
CA ALA A 176 -0.62 -2.80 -11.90
C ALA A 176 -1.20 -3.92 -12.76
N TRP A 177 -1.53 -5.05 -12.12
CA TRP A 177 -2.30 -6.12 -12.72
C TRP A 177 -3.66 -6.16 -12.04
N PHE A 178 -4.71 -5.80 -12.76
CA PHE A 178 -6.07 -5.68 -12.24
C PHE A 178 -7.04 -6.60 -12.96
N THR A 179 -8.11 -6.98 -12.26
CA THR A 179 -9.20 -7.80 -12.81
C THR A 179 -10.53 -7.05 -12.76
N THR A 180 -11.32 -7.18 -13.81
CA THR A 180 -12.69 -6.67 -13.88
C THR A 180 -13.73 -7.64 -13.31
N ASP A 181 -13.35 -8.87 -12.99
CA ASP A 181 -14.21 -9.86 -12.31
C ASP A 181 -14.60 -9.41 -10.91
N ILE A 182 -13.78 -8.53 -10.31
CA ILE A 182 -14.09 -7.78 -9.09
C ILE A 182 -14.21 -6.31 -9.49
N PRO A 183 -15.43 -5.83 -9.85
CA PRO A 183 -15.64 -4.55 -10.53
C PRO A 183 -15.67 -3.36 -9.56
N ILE A 184 -14.81 -3.38 -8.56
CA ILE A 184 -14.61 -2.30 -7.60
C ILE A 184 -13.16 -1.84 -7.71
N ALA A 185 -12.96 -0.54 -7.81
CA ALA A 185 -11.65 0.08 -8.04
C ALA A 185 -10.76 0.04 -6.77
N ILE A 186 -10.45 -1.15 -6.27
CA ILE A 186 -9.71 -1.41 -5.04
C ILE A 186 -8.30 -1.92 -5.33
N GLY A 187 -7.41 -1.78 -4.35
CA GLY A 187 -6.04 -2.31 -4.44
C GLY A 187 -5.12 -1.78 -3.36
N PRO A 188 -3.86 -2.25 -3.32
CA PRO A 188 -2.86 -1.73 -2.41
C PRO A 188 -2.49 -0.28 -2.77
N GLU A 189 -2.33 0.58 -1.78
CA GLU A 189 -1.90 1.99 -1.86
C GLU A 189 -2.75 2.91 -2.77
N ILE A 190 -3.21 2.42 -3.91
CA ILE A 190 -3.97 3.17 -4.91
C ILE A 190 -5.36 2.55 -5.08
N GLN A 191 -6.39 3.35 -4.91
CA GLN A 191 -7.77 2.92 -5.09
C GLN A 191 -8.54 4.01 -5.85
N GLY A 192 -9.61 3.61 -6.53
CA GLY A 192 -10.42 4.53 -7.34
C GLY A 192 -9.80 4.90 -8.70
N GLN A 193 -8.72 4.22 -9.13
CA GLN A 193 -7.97 4.62 -10.32
C GLN A 193 -8.08 3.65 -11.50
N LEU A 194 -8.32 2.38 -11.26
CA LEU A 194 -8.48 1.34 -12.30
C LEU A 194 -9.87 0.71 -12.22
N PRO A 195 -10.42 0.18 -13.32
CA PRO A 195 -11.79 -0.31 -13.39
C PRO A 195 -11.97 -1.71 -12.80
N GLY A 196 -11.32 -2.01 -11.66
CA GLY A 196 -11.39 -3.30 -10.99
C GLY A 196 -10.35 -3.46 -9.91
N ALA A 197 -10.31 -4.64 -9.30
CA ALA A 197 -9.38 -4.94 -8.21
C ALA A 197 -7.96 -5.17 -8.74
N ILE A 198 -6.99 -4.47 -8.15
CA ILE A 198 -5.57 -4.65 -8.41
C ILE A 198 -5.09 -5.85 -7.60
N LEU A 199 -4.68 -6.92 -8.25
CA LEU A 199 -4.19 -8.13 -7.60
C LEU A 199 -2.66 -8.16 -7.46
N GLU A 200 -1.95 -7.34 -8.24
CA GLU A 200 -0.50 -7.14 -8.08
C GLU A 200 -0.16 -5.70 -8.44
N LEU A 201 0.65 -5.07 -7.61
CA LEU A 201 1.18 -3.72 -7.83
C LEU A 201 2.68 -3.74 -7.61
N GLU A 202 3.41 -3.37 -8.65
CA GLU A 202 4.85 -3.14 -8.60
C GLU A 202 5.12 -1.63 -8.63
N VAL A 203 5.95 -1.15 -7.70
CA VAL A 203 6.32 0.26 -7.60
C VAL A 203 7.84 0.36 -7.70
N ASN A 204 8.29 1.35 -8.47
CA ASN A 204 9.70 1.71 -8.62
C ASN A 204 10.59 0.52 -9.01
N LYS A 205 10.25 -0.14 -10.15
CA LYS A 205 11.02 -1.26 -10.73
C LYS A 205 11.23 -2.42 -9.74
N GLY A 206 10.18 -2.79 -8.99
CA GLY A 206 10.22 -3.91 -8.03
C GLY A 206 10.80 -3.56 -6.67
N GLN A 207 11.08 -2.30 -6.38
CA GLN A 207 11.50 -1.88 -5.04
C GLN A 207 10.42 -2.20 -4.00
N THR A 208 9.16 -2.03 -4.37
CA THR A 208 8.01 -2.48 -3.59
C THR A 208 7.09 -3.28 -4.50
N VAL A 209 6.72 -4.48 -4.07
CA VAL A 209 5.77 -5.34 -4.77
C VAL A 209 4.68 -5.78 -3.80
N TYR A 210 3.43 -5.52 -4.16
CA TYR A 210 2.26 -6.07 -3.51
C TYR A 210 1.68 -7.17 -4.37
N LYS A 211 1.38 -8.32 -3.79
CA LYS A 211 0.77 -9.45 -4.49
C LYS A 211 -0.37 -10.02 -3.66
N ALA A 212 -1.56 -10.14 -4.25
CA ALA A 212 -2.67 -10.85 -3.63
C ALA A 212 -2.30 -12.33 -3.44
N ILE A 213 -2.46 -12.82 -2.22
CA ILE A 213 -2.18 -14.22 -1.84
C ILE A 213 -3.44 -14.97 -1.44
N GLU A 214 -4.53 -14.25 -1.11
CA GLU A 214 -5.82 -14.82 -0.78
C GLU A 214 -6.94 -13.88 -1.22
N ILE A 215 -8.02 -14.41 -1.77
CA ILE A 215 -9.25 -13.68 -2.06
C ILE A 215 -10.42 -14.50 -1.48
N SER A 216 -11.25 -13.85 -0.67
CA SER A 216 -12.42 -14.46 -0.04
C SER A 216 -13.66 -13.59 -0.20
N PRO A 217 -14.81 -14.13 -0.60
CA PRO A 217 -16.07 -13.38 -0.62
C PRO A 217 -16.63 -13.14 0.79
N LYS A 218 -16.08 -13.82 1.80
CA LYS A 218 -16.50 -13.68 3.20
C LYS A 218 -15.83 -12.45 3.81
N VAL A 219 -16.65 -11.50 4.25
CA VAL A 219 -16.20 -10.29 4.94
C VAL A 219 -17.20 -9.89 6.00
N ASN A 220 -16.70 -9.36 7.11
CA ASN A 220 -17.53 -8.67 8.09
C ASN A 220 -17.62 -7.19 7.71
N LEU A 221 -18.71 -6.80 7.05
CA LEU A 221 -18.93 -5.41 6.61
C LEU A 221 -18.92 -4.40 7.75
N ALA A 222 -19.26 -4.82 8.98
CA ALA A 222 -19.20 -3.93 10.14
C ALA A 222 -17.78 -3.49 10.52
N LYS A 223 -16.75 -4.16 9.99
CA LYS A 223 -15.34 -3.75 10.15
C LYS A 223 -14.94 -2.63 9.18
N ILE A 224 -15.66 -2.45 8.08
CA ILE A 224 -15.38 -1.40 7.10
C ILE A 224 -15.97 -0.10 7.64
N LYS A 225 -15.20 0.60 8.46
CA LYS A 225 -15.60 1.85 9.11
C LYS A 225 -14.55 2.92 8.88
N GLU A 226 -15.05 4.14 8.67
CA GLU A 226 -14.19 5.32 8.60
C GLU A 226 -13.49 5.52 9.95
N PRO A 227 -12.15 5.61 9.98
CA PRO A 227 -11.39 5.83 11.19
C PRO A 227 -11.70 7.23 11.76
N ASN A 228 -11.76 7.33 13.07
CA ASN A 228 -12.10 8.56 13.77
C ASN A 228 -11.22 8.81 15.01
N ASP A 229 -10.23 7.96 15.26
CA ASP A 229 -9.34 8.08 16.41
C ASP A 229 -8.09 8.87 16.04
N GLY A 230 -8.02 10.08 16.55
CA GLY A 230 -6.90 11.00 16.34
C GLY A 230 -7.31 12.44 16.02
N LYS A 231 -6.30 13.31 15.90
CA LYS A 231 -6.47 14.71 15.50
C LYS A 231 -6.89 14.78 14.03
N LYS A 232 -8.08 15.34 13.77
CA LYS A 232 -8.57 15.54 12.39
C LYS A 232 -7.80 16.68 11.73
N VAL A 233 -7.24 16.40 10.57
CA VAL A 233 -6.41 17.34 9.80
C VAL A 233 -6.60 17.11 8.30
N THR A 234 -6.32 18.12 7.50
CA THR A 234 -6.16 18.00 6.06
C THR A 234 -4.80 17.38 5.71
N ALA A 235 -4.60 16.90 4.48
CA ALA A 235 -3.32 16.38 4.01
C ALA A 235 -2.19 17.42 4.12
N ALA A 236 -2.50 18.71 3.87
CA ALA A 236 -1.52 19.80 3.99
C ALA A 236 -1.14 20.08 5.45
N GLU A 237 -2.12 20.07 6.37
CA GLU A 237 -1.87 20.24 7.80
C GLU A 237 -1.09 19.04 8.36
N PHE A 238 -1.42 17.82 7.96
CA PHE A 238 -0.68 16.63 8.36
C PHE A 238 0.79 16.71 7.94
N THR A 239 1.07 17.19 6.74
CA THR A 239 2.45 17.38 6.26
C THR A 239 3.21 18.35 7.17
N LYS A 240 2.60 19.47 7.55
CA LYS A 240 3.21 20.44 8.48
C LYS A 240 3.43 19.86 9.88
N GLU A 241 2.45 19.13 10.41
CA GLU A 241 2.57 18.48 11.73
C GLU A 241 3.69 17.43 11.72
N ARG A 242 3.77 16.63 10.67
CA ARG A 242 4.84 15.64 10.49
C ARG A 242 6.22 16.32 10.47
N GLU A 243 6.37 17.40 9.70
CA GLU A 243 7.64 18.13 9.63
C GLU A 243 8.04 18.70 10.98
N LYS A 244 7.08 19.29 11.71
CA LYS A 244 7.30 19.80 13.06
C LYS A 244 7.77 18.71 14.04
N LEU A 245 7.09 17.57 14.05
CA LEU A 245 7.44 16.44 14.90
C LEU A 245 8.83 15.87 14.57
N MET A 246 9.17 15.80 13.28
CA MET A 246 10.50 15.38 12.85
C MET A 246 11.60 16.36 13.29
N GLU A 247 11.31 17.65 13.23
CA GLU A 247 12.23 18.68 13.71
C GLU A 247 12.42 18.61 15.25
N GLU A 248 11.33 18.45 16.02
CA GLU A 248 11.37 18.25 17.47
C GLU A 248 12.21 17.01 17.83
N MET A 249 12.01 15.90 17.13
CA MET A 249 12.80 14.69 17.32
C MET A 249 14.28 14.91 17.06
N ARG A 250 14.62 15.63 15.98
CA ARG A 250 16.00 15.94 15.63
C ARG A 250 16.70 16.80 16.70
N ARG A 251 15.99 17.80 17.25
CA ARG A 251 16.50 18.66 18.33
C ARG A 251 16.74 17.89 19.62
N ASN A 252 15.88 16.91 19.91
CA ASN A 252 15.93 16.11 21.12
C ASN A 252 16.86 14.89 21.00
N MET A 253 17.47 14.64 19.83
CA MET A 253 18.51 13.65 19.70
C MET A 253 19.80 14.18 20.33
N PRO A 254 20.40 13.50 21.35
CA PRO A 254 21.66 13.93 21.92
C PRO A 254 22.73 13.95 20.84
N ASN A 255 23.44 15.07 20.68
CA ASN A 255 24.64 15.15 19.87
C ASN A 255 25.68 14.20 20.46
N GLY A 256 25.95 13.09 19.82
CA GLY A 256 27.05 12.18 20.13
C GLY A 256 26.76 11.22 21.30
N GLY A 257 26.25 10.07 20.97
CA GLY A 257 26.19 8.92 21.85
C GLY A 257 26.22 7.63 21.03
N ASN A 258 27.24 6.84 21.23
CA ASN A 258 27.51 5.52 20.67
C ASN A 258 26.29 4.58 20.86
N GLY A 259 25.31 4.68 19.98
CA GLY A 259 24.17 3.77 19.97
C GLY A 259 23.68 3.63 18.54
N ASN A 260 23.96 2.50 17.91
CA ASN A 260 23.55 2.13 16.54
C ASN A 260 22.03 1.98 16.42
N ARG A 261 21.29 3.09 16.56
CA ARG A 261 19.85 3.12 16.26
C ARG A 261 19.66 3.83 14.93
N ILE A 262 19.48 3.05 13.88
CA ILE A 262 19.18 3.56 12.54
C ILE A 262 17.67 3.50 12.37
N ARG A 263 17.02 4.66 12.19
CA ARG A 263 15.60 4.77 11.90
C ARG A 263 15.42 5.09 10.42
N ILE A 264 14.88 4.15 9.66
CA ILE A 264 14.53 4.37 8.27
C ILE A 264 13.03 4.72 8.23
N GLN A 265 12.72 5.95 7.79
CA GLN A 265 11.35 6.38 7.46
C GLN A 265 11.23 6.44 5.95
N GLN A 266 10.21 5.82 5.43
CA GLN A 266 9.72 5.98 4.05
C GLN A 266 8.53 6.91 4.00
#